data_e56cfb284822dd95a3ee82e7a51d1fa6
#
_entry.id   e56cfb284822dd95a3ee82e7a51d1fa6
#
_cell.length_a   1.000
_cell.length_b   1.000
_cell.length_c   1.000
_cell.angle_alpha   90.00
_cell.angle_beta   90.00
_cell.angle_gamma   90.00
#
_symmetry.space_group_name_H-M   'P 1'
#
loop_
_entity.id
_entity.type
_entity.pdbx_description
1 polymer ?
#
loop_
_entity_poly.entity_id
_entity_poly.type
_entity_poly.pdbx_seq_one_letter_code
_entity_poly.pdbx_strand_id
1 'polypeptide(L)'
;MMRTSVMKISDAALLNNAAAIRAQVPARVKLMCVVKANAYGHGSVAAARLMLHAGADAFAVAIVEEAAELRNAGIAAPILILGGAGVESLREAVALNVSQAVYTVDALDVLQAEAARLGRRAKAHLKIDTGMSRIGVLGEEELERILSHWKRCCPDVEMEGIFTHFCVAECDPEFTQRQNARFAQALATVRSMGFHPIAHAAATSAMLRGEYQYDMVRAGIGLYGTLVPELQGKLQYAQTLCAKPIRMECIHEGDTVGYGRTFTARRDSRIITVPIGYGDGYPRILSNRADVLVCGKRAPIVGNVCMDMLMADVTDIPEADIDSEVVLMGAQGDERITPDELAQLAGTIPSEIMLGFSPRVRTVREGLSGRD
;
A
#
# COMPACT_ATOMS: atom_id res chain seq x y z
N MET A 1 28.80 -6.85 15.22
CA MET A 1 27.56 -6.39 15.86
C MET A 1 26.46 -6.33 14.80
N MET A 2 25.31 -6.97 15.00
CA MET A 2 24.19 -6.81 14.05
C MET A 2 23.66 -5.37 14.12
N ARG A 3 23.22 -4.82 12.98
CA ARG A 3 22.56 -3.51 12.94
C ARG A 3 21.36 -3.49 13.87
N THR A 4 21.18 -2.41 14.60
CA THR A 4 20.06 -2.25 15.56
C THR A 4 18.78 -1.74 14.91
N SER A 5 18.85 -1.32 13.63
CA SER A 5 17.70 -0.80 12.88
C SER A 5 16.71 -1.91 12.54
N VAL A 6 15.45 -1.69 12.89
CA VAL A 6 14.37 -2.68 12.76
C VAL A 6 13.09 -1.99 12.30
N MET A 7 12.39 -2.62 11.34
CA MET A 7 11.00 -2.35 11.00
C MET A 7 10.12 -3.34 11.75
N LYS A 8 9.38 -2.88 12.72
CA LYS A 8 8.37 -3.67 13.44
C LYS A 8 7.04 -3.60 12.69
N ILE A 9 6.39 -4.74 12.48
CA ILE A 9 5.06 -4.83 11.86
C ILE A 9 4.07 -5.35 12.89
N SER A 10 3.06 -4.58 13.21
CA SER A 10 2.01 -4.95 14.16
C SER A 10 0.89 -5.74 13.49
N ASP A 11 0.78 -7.03 13.78
CA ASP A 11 -0.31 -7.89 13.32
C ASP A 11 -1.66 -7.44 13.92
N ALA A 12 -1.65 -6.97 15.15
CA ALA A 12 -2.83 -6.46 15.83
C ALA A 12 -3.39 -5.20 15.12
N ALA A 13 -2.51 -4.28 14.70
CA ALA A 13 -2.92 -3.10 13.95
C ALA A 13 -3.51 -3.46 12.58
N LEU A 14 -2.88 -4.38 11.84
CA LEU A 14 -3.41 -4.84 10.55
C LEU A 14 -4.78 -5.51 10.69
N LEU A 15 -4.97 -6.36 11.69
CA LEU A 15 -6.24 -7.01 11.97
C LEU A 15 -7.32 -6.00 12.37
N ASN A 16 -6.99 -5.07 13.28
CA ASN A 16 -7.88 -3.98 13.68
C ASN A 16 -8.34 -3.15 12.47
N ASN A 17 -7.40 -2.74 11.63
CA ASN A 17 -7.70 -1.90 10.47
C ASN A 17 -8.63 -2.63 9.47
N ALA A 18 -8.32 -3.90 9.18
CA ALA A 18 -9.14 -4.70 8.28
C ALA A 18 -10.57 -4.90 8.84
N ALA A 19 -10.72 -5.18 10.14
CA ALA A 19 -12.00 -5.31 10.81
C ALA A 19 -12.78 -3.98 10.84
N ALA A 20 -12.11 -2.87 11.13
CA ALA A 20 -12.72 -1.54 11.13
C ALA A 20 -13.23 -1.15 9.73
N ILE A 21 -12.47 -1.47 8.68
CA ILE A 21 -12.87 -1.26 7.29
C ILE A 21 -14.03 -2.19 6.91
N ARG A 22 -13.96 -3.49 7.24
CA ARG A 22 -15.04 -4.44 6.96
C ARG A 22 -16.37 -3.97 7.56
N ALA A 23 -16.35 -3.41 8.77
CA ALA A 23 -17.53 -2.90 9.46
C ALA A 23 -18.19 -1.69 8.74
N GLN A 24 -17.48 -0.97 7.86
CA GLN A 24 -18.05 0.12 7.07
C GLN A 24 -18.66 -0.35 5.73
N VAL A 25 -18.39 -1.59 5.33
CA VAL A 25 -18.86 -2.14 4.04
C VAL A 25 -20.09 -2.99 4.28
N PRO A 26 -21.22 -2.71 3.61
CA PRO A 26 -22.44 -3.50 3.75
C PRO A 26 -22.19 -4.99 3.49
N ALA A 27 -22.89 -5.88 4.22
CA ALA A 27 -22.68 -7.33 4.12
C ALA A 27 -22.86 -7.89 2.70
N ARG A 28 -23.73 -7.26 1.88
CA ARG A 28 -23.96 -7.65 0.48
C ARG A 28 -22.81 -7.27 -0.47
N VAL A 29 -21.92 -6.35 -0.05
CA VAL A 29 -20.81 -5.84 -0.87
C VAL A 29 -19.53 -6.58 -0.49
N LYS A 30 -18.86 -7.16 -1.47
CA LYS A 30 -17.59 -7.86 -1.27
C LYS A 30 -16.46 -6.89 -0.93
N LEU A 31 -15.57 -7.31 -0.06
CA LEU A 31 -14.36 -6.57 0.30
C LEU A 31 -13.14 -7.23 -0.35
N MET A 32 -12.54 -6.54 -1.32
CA MET A 32 -11.23 -6.90 -1.90
C MET A 32 -10.14 -6.11 -1.19
N CYS A 33 -9.19 -6.80 -0.56
CA CYS A 33 -8.03 -6.18 0.09
C CYS A 33 -6.84 -6.10 -0.88
N VAL A 34 -6.25 -4.91 -1.02
CA VAL A 34 -5.12 -4.67 -1.94
C VAL A 34 -3.82 -4.92 -1.19
N VAL A 35 -3.11 -5.99 -1.56
CA VAL A 35 -1.88 -6.47 -0.91
C VAL A 35 -0.65 -6.44 -1.82
N LYS A 36 -0.70 -5.63 -2.88
CA LYS A 36 0.42 -5.41 -3.81
C LYS A 36 1.62 -4.78 -3.11
N ALA A 37 2.79 -4.85 -3.75
CA ALA A 37 4.06 -4.33 -3.26
C ALA A 37 4.34 -4.84 -1.83
N ASN A 38 4.29 -6.19 -1.67
CA ASN A 38 4.48 -6.85 -0.39
C ASN A 38 3.55 -6.32 0.70
N ALA A 39 2.23 -6.15 0.37
CA ALA A 39 1.24 -5.52 1.25
C ALA A 39 1.72 -4.14 1.75
N TYR A 40 2.13 -3.26 0.83
CA TYR A 40 2.69 -1.94 1.14
C TYR A 40 3.88 -2.03 2.13
N GLY A 41 4.72 -3.05 1.97
CA GLY A 41 5.87 -3.31 2.83
C GLY A 41 5.58 -4.06 4.14
N HIS A 42 4.33 -4.54 4.34
CA HIS A 42 3.91 -5.18 5.59
C HIS A 42 3.97 -6.72 5.57
N GLY A 43 4.39 -7.32 4.45
CA GLY A 43 4.43 -8.78 4.28
C GLY A 43 3.10 -9.34 3.75
N SER A 44 3.02 -9.60 2.43
CA SER A 44 1.81 -9.95 1.69
C SER A 44 1.07 -11.16 2.26
N VAL A 45 1.78 -12.26 2.51
CA VAL A 45 1.18 -13.51 2.99
C VAL A 45 0.57 -13.37 4.38
N ALA A 46 1.32 -12.77 5.31
CA ALA A 46 0.83 -12.60 6.67
C ALA A 46 -0.34 -11.60 6.73
N ALA A 47 -0.21 -10.48 6.02
CA ALA A 47 -1.31 -9.50 5.90
C ALA A 47 -2.57 -10.13 5.29
N ALA A 48 -2.43 -10.93 4.22
CA ALA A 48 -3.56 -11.60 3.60
C ALA A 48 -4.28 -12.56 4.56
N ARG A 49 -3.54 -13.33 5.36
CA ARG A 49 -4.14 -14.23 6.39
C ARG A 49 -4.93 -13.45 7.43
N LEU A 50 -4.39 -12.35 7.94
CA LEU A 50 -5.08 -11.47 8.90
C LEU A 50 -6.33 -10.85 8.29
N MET A 51 -6.26 -10.38 7.04
CA MET A 51 -7.39 -9.78 6.33
C MET A 51 -8.49 -10.80 6.04
N LEU A 52 -8.15 -12.06 5.71
CA LEU A 52 -9.15 -13.14 5.61
C LEU A 52 -9.87 -13.37 6.94
N HIS A 53 -9.13 -13.39 8.04
CA HIS A 53 -9.73 -13.51 9.37
C HIS A 53 -10.66 -12.34 9.70
N ALA A 54 -10.36 -11.14 9.19
CA ALA A 54 -11.19 -9.95 9.34
C ALA A 54 -12.37 -9.87 8.32
N GLY A 55 -12.55 -10.87 7.46
CA GLY A 55 -13.68 -10.95 6.53
C GLY A 55 -13.41 -10.34 5.15
N ALA A 56 -12.17 -10.38 4.67
CA ALA A 56 -11.87 -10.10 3.27
C ALA A 56 -12.41 -11.22 2.37
N ASP A 57 -13.03 -10.84 1.25
CA ASP A 57 -13.59 -11.78 0.27
C ASP A 57 -12.62 -12.11 -0.86
N ALA A 58 -11.70 -11.19 -1.17
CA ALA A 58 -10.76 -11.31 -2.28
C ALA A 58 -9.51 -10.45 -2.04
N PHE A 59 -8.48 -10.68 -2.85
CA PHE A 59 -7.26 -9.88 -2.84
C PHE A 59 -7.00 -9.25 -4.20
N ALA A 60 -6.24 -8.14 -4.20
CA ALA A 60 -5.70 -7.54 -5.41
C ALA A 60 -4.20 -7.31 -5.27
N VAL A 61 -3.49 -7.65 -6.33
CA VAL A 61 -2.04 -7.48 -6.48
C VAL A 61 -1.72 -6.70 -7.75
N ALA A 62 -0.47 -6.30 -7.97
CA ALA A 62 -0.08 -5.55 -9.16
C ALA A 62 0.42 -6.47 -10.28
N ILE A 63 1.15 -7.53 -9.96
CA ILE A 63 1.86 -8.41 -10.90
C ILE A 63 1.62 -9.88 -10.55
N VAL A 64 1.94 -10.77 -11.49
CA VAL A 64 1.68 -12.22 -11.36
C VAL A 64 2.56 -12.86 -10.27
N GLU A 65 3.78 -12.39 -10.08
CA GLU A 65 4.71 -12.88 -9.06
C GLU A 65 4.14 -12.70 -7.65
N GLU A 66 3.46 -11.60 -7.38
CA GLU A 66 2.77 -11.36 -6.09
C GLU A 66 1.58 -12.32 -5.91
N ALA A 67 0.86 -12.62 -7.00
CA ALA A 67 -0.21 -13.61 -6.97
C ALA A 67 0.34 -15.03 -6.72
N ALA A 68 1.47 -15.38 -7.35
CA ALA A 68 2.16 -16.65 -7.16
C ALA A 68 2.62 -16.82 -5.71
N GLU A 69 3.18 -15.77 -5.08
CA GLU A 69 3.57 -15.79 -3.66
C GLU A 69 2.38 -16.15 -2.76
N LEU A 70 1.23 -15.51 -2.96
CA LEU A 70 0.02 -15.80 -2.18
C LEU A 70 -0.50 -17.22 -2.42
N ARG A 71 -0.51 -17.68 -3.68
CA ARG A 71 -0.93 -19.05 -4.03
C ARG A 71 -0.01 -20.10 -3.41
N ASN A 72 1.31 -19.91 -3.51
CA ASN A 72 2.31 -20.81 -2.92
C ASN A 72 2.20 -20.87 -1.39
N ALA A 73 1.75 -19.79 -0.76
CA ALA A 73 1.45 -19.75 0.68
C ALA A 73 0.09 -20.35 1.07
N GLY A 74 -0.65 -20.93 0.11
CA GLY A 74 -1.94 -21.58 0.35
C GLY A 74 -3.15 -20.65 0.44
N ILE A 75 -3.03 -19.38 0.03
CA ILE A 75 -4.18 -18.46 -0.03
C ILE A 75 -5.09 -18.90 -1.19
N ALA A 76 -6.25 -19.47 -0.88
CA ALA A 76 -7.23 -19.96 -1.85
C ALA A 76 -8.24 -18.90 -2.32
N ALA A 77 -8.41 -17.81 -1.58
CA ALA A 77 -9.34 -16.72 -1.92
C ALA A 77 -9.09 -16.16 -3.34
N PRO A 78 -10.10 -15.59 -4.02
CA PRO A 78 -9.93 -14.92 -5.31
C PRO A 78 -8.82 -13.87 -5.26
N ILE A 79 -7.97 -13.83 -6.31
CA ILE A 79 -6.90 -12.84 -6.46
C ILE A 79 -7.06 -12.19 -7.83
N LEU A 80 -7.05 -10.86 -7.86
CA LEU A 80 -7.06 -10.06 -9.09
C LEU A 80 -5.70 -9.39 -9.30
N ILE A 81 -5.10 -9.62 -10.45
CA ILE A 81 -3.93 -8.85 -10.92
C ILE A 81 -4.44 -7.57 -11.57
N LEU A 82 -4.13 -6.41 -10.96
CA LEU A 82 -4.62 -5.09 -11.38
C LEU A 82 -3.83 -4.48 -12.55
N GLY A 83 -2.58 -4.91 -12.72
CA GLY A 83 -1.67 -4.39 -13.75
C GLY A 83 -1.92 -4.99 -15.12
N GLY A 84 -1.40 -4.31 -16.15
CA GLY A 84 -1.22 -4.90 -17.47
C GLY A 84 -0.15 -5.98 -17.42
N ALA A 85 -0.26 -7.00 -18.27
CA ALA A 85 0.62 -8.15 -18.25
C ALA A 85 1.12 -8.51 -19.65
N GLY A 86 2.36 -8.94 -19.74
CA GLY A 86 2.92 -9.58 -20.94
C GLY A 86 2.40 -11.01 -21.10
N VAL A 87 2.71 -11.61 -22.25
CA VAL A 87 2.19 -12.93 -22.64
C VAL A 87 2.46 -14.01 -21.59
N GLU A 88 3.68 -14.08 -21.05
CA GLU A 88 4.04 -15.11 -20.07
C GLU A 88 3.29 -14.92 -18.75
N SER A 89 3.14 -13.67 -18.28
CA SER A 89 2.38 -13.37 -17.07
C SER A 89 0.89 -13.70 -17.22
N LEU A 90 0.30 -13.46 -18.41
CA LEU A 90 -1.07 -13.87 -18.73
C LEU A 90 -1.25 -15.39 -18.67
N ARG A 91 -0.30 -16.16 -19.22
CA ARG A 91 -0.31 -17.61 -19.15
C ARG A 91 -0.22 -18.12 -17.71
N GLU A 92 0.69 -17.54 -16.94
CA GLU A 92 0.86 -17.90 -15.53
C GLU A 92 -0.38 -17.57 -14.70
N ALA A 93 -1.07 -16.46 -14.97
CA ALA A 93 -2.32 -16.10 -14.29
C ALA A 93 -3.39 -17.20 -14.47
N VAL A 94 -3.52 -17.77 -15.67
CA VAL A 94 -4.43 -18.91 -15.93
C VAL A 94 -3.98 -20.14 -15.15
N ALA A 95 -2.68 -20.45 -15.16
CA ALA A 95 -2.13 -21.61 -14.44
C ALA A 95 -2.36 -21.52 -12.94
N LEU A 96 -2.20 -20.35 -12.34
CA LEU A 96 -2.42 -20.05 -10.92
C LEU A 96 -3.91 -19.92 -10.52
N ASN A 97 -4.82 -19.98 -11.50
CA ASN A 97 -6.26 -19.73 -11.27
C ASN A 97 -6.49 -18.39 -10.55
N VAL A 98 -5.93 -17.30 -11.10
CA VAL A 98 -6.14 -15.93 -10.65
C VAL A 98 -6.76 -15.10 -11.77
N SER A 99 -7.47 -14.03 -11.39
CA SER A 99 -8.14 -13.15 -12.33
C SER A 99 -7.16 -12.09 -12.84
N GLN A 100 -7.23 -11.77 -14.13
CA GLN A 100 -6.37 -10.76 -14.77
C GLN A 100 -7.20 -9.53 -15.18
N ALA A 101 -6.70 -8.33 -14.91
CA ALA A 101 -7.25 -7.12 -15.52
C ALA A 101 -6.93 -7.09 -17.02
N VAL A 102 -7.95 -6.93 -17.85
CA VAL A 102 -7.84 -6.90 -19.30
C VAL A 102 -8.47 -5.64 -19.89
N TYR A 103 -7.88 -5.13 -20.98
CA TYR A 103 -8.36 -3.95 -21.69
C TYR A 103 -7.90 -3.95 -23.17
N THR A 104 -7.39 -5.07 -23.67
CA THR A 104 -7.00 -5.25 -25.09
C THR A 104 -7.49 -6.60 -25.60
N VAL A 105 -7.71 -6.68 -26.90
CA VAL A 105 -8.05 -7.93 -27.59
C VAL A 105 -6.92 -8.94 -27.47
N ASP A 106 -5.67 -8.49 -27.65
CA ASP A 106 -4.50 -9.38 -27.61
C ASP A 106 -4.37 -10.11 -26.27
N ALA A 107 -4.69 -9.42 -25.15
CA ALA A 107 -4.68 -10.07 -23.84
C ALA A 107 -5.76 -11.14 -23.71
N LEU A 108 -6.94 -10.92 -24.29
CA LEU A 108 -8.01 -11.92 -24.34
C LEU A 108 -7.62 -13.15 -25.17
N ASP A 109 -6.96 -12.94 -26.31
CA ASP A 109 -6.51 -14.04 -27.17
C ASP A 109 -5.45 -14.92 -26.48
N VAL A 110 -4.52 -14.31 -25.75
CA VAL A 110 -3.53 -15.04 -24.95
C VAL A 110 -4.21 -15.85 -23.85
N LEU A 111 -5.14 -15.24 -23.10
CA LEU A 111 -5.90 -15.93 -22.05
C LEU A 111 -6.73 -17.08 -22.62
N GLN A 112 -7.38 -16.88 -23.77
CA GLN A 112 -8.15 -17.91 -24.45
C GLN A 112 -7.27 -19.10 -24.90
N ALA A 113 -6.15 -18.81 -25.53
CA ALA A 113 -5.23 -19.84 -25.98
C ALA A 113 -4.71 -20.69 -24.81
N GLU A 114 -4.36 -20.06 -23.70
CA GLU A 114 -3.85 -20.76 -22.52
C GLU A 114 -4.96 -21.51 -21.77
N ALA A 115 -6.17 -20.94 -21.68
CA ALA A 115 -7.33 -21.61 -21.13
C ALA A 115 -7.65 -22.92 -21.87
N ALA A 116 -7.69 -22.87 -23.20
CA ALA A 116 -7.89 -24.03 -24.07
C ALA A 116 -6.75 -25.07 -23.90
N ARG A 117 -5.48 -24.61 -23.85
CA ARG A 117 -4.31 -25.50 -23.66
C ARG A 117 -4.37 -26.26 -22.34
N LEU A 118 -4.85 -25.60 -21.25
CA LEU A 118 -4.93 -26.20 -19.92
C LEU A 118 -6.26 -26.90 -19.63
N GLY A 119 -7.23 -26.84 -20.54
CA GLY A 119 -8.58 -27.40 -20.34
C GLY A 119 -9.32 -26.78 -19.16
N ARG A 120 -9.16 -25.47 -18.93
CA ARG A 120 -9.82 -24.72 -17.83
C ARG A 120 -10.28 -23.35 -18.29
N ARG A 121 -11.15 -22.72 -17.53
CA ARG A 121 -11.56 -21.33 -17.79
C ARG A 121 -10.53 -20.35 -17.23
N ALA A 122 -10.17 -19.35 -18.03
CA ALA A 122 -9.48 -18.16 -17.55
C ALA A 122 -10.48 -17.18 -16.96
N LYS A 123 -10.05 -16.37 -15.98
CA LYS A 123 -10.87 -15.34 -15.34
C LYS A 123 -10.30 -13.98 -15.64
N ALA A 124 -11.15 -13.03 -16.01
CA ALA A 124 -10.71 -11.69 -16.33
C ALA A 124 -11.66 -10.63 -15.80
N HIS A 125 -11.10 -9.48 -15.39
CA HIS A 125 -11.83 -8.27 -15.06
C HIS A 125 -11.57 -7.22 -16.14
N LEU A 126 -12.64 -6.77 -16.81
CA LEU A 126 -12.56 -5.70 -17.79
C LEU A 126 -12.26 -4.36 -17.10
N LYS A 127 -11.15 -3.73 -17.47
CA LYS A 127 -10.79 -2.41 -16.93
C LYS A 127 -11.28 -1.31 -17.85
N ILE A 128 -12.06 -0.37 -17.30
CA ILE A 128 -12.55 0.82 -18.00
C ILE A 128 -11.73 2.05 -17.55
N ASP A 129 -11.21 2.80 -18.51
CA ASP A 129 -10.64 4.12 -18.22
C ASP A 129 -11.75 5.17 -18.27
N THR A 130 -12.04 5.74 -17.13
CA THR A 130 -13.08 6.77 -16.98
C THR A 130 -12.51 8.18 -16.84
N GLY A 131 -11.19 8.33 -16.99
CA GLY A 131 -10.52 9.63 -16.94
C GLY A 131 -9.28 9.66 -16.05
N MET A 132 -8.74 8.49 -15.64
CA MET A 132 -7.44 8.42 -14.99
C MET A 132 -6.29 8.40 -16.01
N SER A 133 -6.56 8.00 -17.25
CA SER A 133 -5.62 7.98 -18.39
C SER A 133 -4.34 7.18 -18.09
N ARG A 134 -4.51 6.01 -17.45
CA ARG A 134 -3.40 5.13 -17.09
C ARG A 134 -3.45 3.80 -17.82
N ILE A 135 -4.51 3.04 -17.65
CA ILE A 135 -4.85 1.79 -18.35
C ILE A 135 -6.36 1.62 -18.40
N GLY A 136 -6.87 0.92 -19.40
CA GLY A 136 -8.29 0.59 -19.52
C GLY A 136 -8.83 0.92 -20.90
N VAL A 137 -9.99 0.36 -21.20
CA VAL A 137 -10.75 0.64 -22.43
C VAL A 137 -11.26 2.07 -22.38
N LEU A 138 -11.02 2.84 -23.45
CA LEU A 138 -11.41 4.24 -23.57
C LEU A 138 -12.45 4.41 -24.68
N GLY A 139 -13.64 4.88 -24.28
CA GLY A 139 -14.73 5.16 -25.23
C GLY A 139 -15.59 3.93 -25.56
N GLU A 140 -16.72 4.21 -26.19
CA GLU A 140 -17.77 3.23 -26.48
C GLU A 140 -17.39 2.29 -27.63
N GLU A 141 -16.81 2.83 -28.70
CA GLU A 141 -16.39 2.07 -29.87
C GLU A 141 -15.37 0.98 -29.52
N GLU A 142 -14.34 1.32 -28.71
CA GLU A 142 -13.36 0.35 -28.28
C GLU A 142 -13.98 -0.69 -27.34
N LEU A 143 -14.90 -0.28 -26.47
CA LEU A 143 -15.63 -1.17 -25.59
C LEU A 143 -16.44 -2.20 -26.38
N GLU A 144 -17.23 -1.77 -27.35
CA GLU A 144 -18.03 -2.65 -28.20
C GLU A 144 -17.15 -3.61 -29.01
N ARG A 145 -16.02 -3.15 -29.52
CA ARG A 145 -15.05 -3.97 -30.25
C ARG A 145 -14.50 -5.10 -29.38
N ILE A 146 -14.09 -4.78 -28.16
CA ILE A 146 -13.55 -5.76 -27.20
C ILE A 146 -14.64 -6.75 -26.78
N LEU A 147 -15.85 -6.28 -26.44
CA LEU A 147 -16.96 -7.13 -26.02
C LEU A 147 -17.40 -8.09 -27.13
N SER A 148 -17.48 -7.59 -28.38
CA SER A 148 -17.81 -8.40 -29.55
C SER A 148 -16.77 -9.47 -29.81
N HIS A 149 -15.49 -9.15 -29.67
CA HIS A 149 -14.40 -10.12 -29.77
C HIS A 149 -14.46 -11.15 -28.64
N TRP A 150 -14.62 -10.71 -27.41
CA TRP A 150 -14.73 -11.59 -26.23
C TRP A 150 -15.83 -12.63 -26.41
N LYS A 151 -17.02 -12.18 -26.78
CA LYS A 151 -18.19 -13.05 -26.98
C LYS A 151 -18.00 -14.07 -28.09
N ARG A 152 -17.36 -13.68 -29.18
CA ARG A 152 -17.21 -14.52 -30.39
C ARG A 152 -15.99 -15.43 -30.33
N CYS A 153 -14.87 -14.95 -29.82
CA CYS A 153 -13.56 -15.58 -29.94
C CYS A 153 -13.00 -16.15 -28.64
N CYS A 154 -13.56 -15.77 -27.47
CA CYS A 154 -12.98 -16.14 -26.19
C CYS A 154 -13.98 -16.87 -25.26
N PRO A 155 -14.55 -18.03 -25.69
CA PRO A 155 -15.56 -18.75 -24.90
C PRO A 155 -15.03 -19.31 -23.57
N ASP A 156 -13.73 -19.56 -23.45
CA ASP A 156 -13.09 -20.09 -22.24
C ASP A 156 -12.56 -18.97 -21.31
N VAL A 157 -12.77 -17.69 -21.65
CA VAL A 157 -12.42 -16.55 -20.80
C VAL A 157 -13.68 -15.99 -20.14
N GLU A 158 -13.84 -16.21 -18.85
CA GLU A 158 -14.92 -15.68 -18.06
C GLU A 158 -14.72 -14.19 -17.76
N MET A 159 -15.71 -13.35 -18.09
CA MET A 159 -15.75 -11.98 -17.58
C MET A 159 -16.25 -12.01 -16.12
N GLU A 160 -15.33 -12.28 -15.17
CA GLU A 160 -15.66 -12.35 -13.75
C GLU A 160 -16.01 -10.97 -13.17
N GLY A 161 -15.35 -9.91 -13.66
CA GLY A 161 -15.59 -8.55 -13.16
C GLY A 161 -15.41 -7.45 -14.19
N ILE A 162 -15.86 -6.25 -13.81
CA ILE A 162 -15.62 -4.99 -14.52
C ILE A 162 -15.27 -3.89 -13.50
N PHE A 163 -14.27 -3.06 -13.82
CA PHE A 163 -13.87 -2.03 -12.86
C PHE A 163 -13.27 -0.77 -13.48
N THR A 164 -13.34 0.29 -12.68
CA THR A 164 -12.58 1.52 -12.91
C THR A 164 -11.79 1.93 -11.67
N HIS A 165 -11.09 3.05 -11.73
CA HIS A 165 -10.41 3.64 -10.57
C HIS A 165 -10.55 5.16 -10.62
N PHE A 166 -11.09 5.73 -9.54
CA PHE A 166 -11.22 7.17 -9.39
C PHE A 166 -9.87 7.78 -9.04
N CYS A 167 -9.50 8.84 -9.72
CA CYS A 167 -8.17 9.45 -9.57
C CYS A 167 -8.13 10.55 -8.50
N VAL A 168 -9.29 11.11 -8.12
CA VAL A 168 -9.39 12.27 -7.23
C VAL A 168 -10.56 12.15 -6.24
N ALA A 169 -10.89 10.91 -5.86
CA ALA A 169 -12.01 10.66 -4.95
C ALA A 169 -11.87 11.39 -3.60
N GLU A 170 -10.66 11.74 -3.20
CA GLU A 170 -10.38 12.43 -1.94
C GLU A 170 -10.72 13.92 -1.99
N CYS A 171 -10.61 14.58 -3.15
CA CYS A 171 -10.56 16.04 -3.22
C CYS A 171 -11.44 16.68 -4.32
N ASP A 172 -11.94 15.92 -5.32
CA ASP A 172 -12.81 16.43 -6.37
C ASP A 172 -14.05 15.56 -6.59
N PRO A 173 -15.14 15.82 -5.85
CA PRO A 173 -16.40 15.09 -5.98
C PRO A 173 -17.04 15.18 -7.36
N GLU A 174 -16.95 16.34 -8.02
CA GLU A 174 -17.56 16.54 -9.34
C GLU A 174 -16.87 15.70 -10.41
N PHE A 175 -15.54 15.67 -10.43
CA PHE A 175 -14.80 14.83 -11.35
C PHE A 175 -15.05 13.35 -11.07
N THR A 176 -15.10 12.97 -9.79
CA THR A 176 -15.41 11.60 -9.37
C THR A 176 -16.80 11.17 -9.84
N GLN A 177 -17.80 12.07 -9.75
CA GLN A 177 -19.14 11.81 -10.27
C GLN A 177 -19.13 11.61 -11.79
N ARG A 178 -18.37 12.42 -12.55
CA ARG A 178 -18.21 12.26 -14.00
C ARG A 178 -17.54 10.93 -14.34
N GLN A 179 -16.51 10.52 -13.60
CA GLN A 179 -15.88 9.19 -13.77
C GLN A 179 -16.90 8.07 -13.51
N ASN A 180 -17.70 8.20 -12.45
CA ASN A 180 -18.72 7.22 -12.14
C ASN A 180 -19.83 7.14 -13.22
N ALA A 181 -20.26 8.27 -13.76
CA ALA A 181 -21.25 8.29 -14.85
C ALA A 181 -20.75 7.53 -16.09
N ARG A 182 -19.49 7.73 -16.48
CA ARG A 182 -18.85 6.97 -17.57
C ARG A 182 -18.76 5.49 -17.27
N PHE A 183 -18.44 5.13 -16.03
CA PHE A 183 -18.40 3.73 -15.61
C PHE A 183 -19.78 3.07 -15.64
N ALA A 184 -20.80 3.75 -15.16
CA ALA A 184 -22.19 3.27 -15.18
C ALA A 184 -22.70 3.05 -16.62
N GLN A 185 -22.34 3.93 -17.56
CA GLN A 185 -22.65 3.77 -18.99
C GLN A 185 -21.94 2.52 -19.56
N ALA A 186 -20.63 2.37 -19.33
CA ALA A 186 -19.88 1.19 -19.77
C ALA A 186 -20.47 -0.12 -19.20
N LEU A 187 -20.83 -0.12 -17.91
CA LEU A 187 -21.48 -1.26 -17.26
C LEU A 187 -22.85 -1.62 -17.91
N ALA A 188 -23.63 -0.60 -18.30
CA ALA A 188 -24.90 -0.80 -19.00
C ALA A 188 -24.68 -1.44 -20.38
N THR A 189 -23.69 -0.97 -21.15
CA THR A 189 -23.31 -1.55 -22.45
C THR A 189 -22.86 -3.02 -22.27
N VAL A 190 -22.00 -3.31 -21.28
CA VAL A 190 -21.56 -4.68 -20.97
C VAL A 190 -22.75 -5.60 -20.67
N ARG A 191 -23.69 -5.14 -19.85
CA ARG A 191 -24.89 -5.90 -19.48
C ARG A 191 -25.84 -6.11 -20.66
N SER A 192 -26.02 -5.11 -21.52
CA SER A 192 -26.87 -5.23 -22.73
C SER A 192 -26.34 -6.28 -23.72
N MET A 193 -25.03 -6.50 -23.72
CA MET A 193 -24.40 -7.56 -24.54
C MET A 193 -24.43 -8.95 -23.87
N GLY A 194 -25.10 -9.08 -22.71
CA GLY A 194 -25.34 -10.36 -22.03
C GLY A 194 -24.25 -10.79 -21.06
N PHE A 195 -23.32 -9.91 -20.69
CA PHE A 195 -22.35 -10.15 -19.61
C PHE A 195 -22.90 -9.68 -18.27
N HIS A 196 -22.61 -10.40 -17.19
CA HIS A 196 -23.06 -10.08 -15.83
C HIS A 196 -21.90 -10.07 -14.82
N PRO A 197 -20.88 -9.22 -15.03
CA PRO A 197 -19.70 -9.20 -14.19
C PRO A 197 -19.96 -8.55 -12.82
N ILE A 198 -19.13 -8.88 -11.83
CA ILE A 198 -19.01 -8.18 -10.56
C ILE A 198 -18.46 -6.75 -10.83
N ALA A 199 -19.24 -5.72 -10.54
CA ALA A 199 -18.83 -4.34 -10.75
C ALA A 199 -18.12 -3.78 -9.53
N HIS A 200 -17.00 -3.05 -9.74
CA HIS A 200 -16.29 -2.39 -8.65
C HIS A 200 -15.58 -1.10 -9.10
N ALA A 201 -15.78 -0.01 -8.36
CA ALA A 201 -15.20 1.30 -8.64
C ALA A 201 -14.47 1.88 -7.42
N ALA A 202 -15.13 1.91 -6.26
CA ALA A 202 -14.64 2.54 -5.04
C ALA A 202 -13.36 1.88 -4.49
N ALA A 203 -12.37 2.73 -4.20
CA ALA A 203 -11.22 2.44 -3.36
C ALA A 203 -11.45 3.03 -1.96
N THR A 204 -10.43 3.07 -1.10
CA THR A 204 -10.56 3.40 0.33
C THR A 204 -11.44 4.61 0.60
N SER A 205 -11.17 5.78 0.01
CA SER A 205 -11.89 7.02 0.33
C SER A 205 -13.36 6.99 -0.08
N ALA A 206 -13.66 6.68 -1.35
CA ALA A 206 -15.05 6.59 -1.82
C ALA A 206 -15.83 5.47 -1.12
N MET A 207 -15.17 4.33 -0.84
CA MET A 207 -15.76 3.21 -0.11
C MET A 207 -16.22 3.63 1.29
N LEU A 208 -15.39 4.36 2.03
CA LEU A 208 -15.67 4.76 3.41
C LEU A 208 -16.78 5.80 3.51
N ARG A 209 -16.96 6.63 2.48
CA ARG A 209 -18.12 7.53 2.37
C ARG A 209 -19.41 6.82 1.91
N GLY A 210 -19.35 5.51 1.66
CA GLY A 210 -20.50 4.75 1.15
C GLY A 210 -20.83 5.02 -0.32
N GLU A 211 -19.91 5.65 -1.06
CA GLU A 211 -20.13 6.06 -2.44
C GLU A 211 -19.68 4.98 -3.43
N TYR A 212 -20.45 4.81 -4.51
CA TYR A 212 -20.09 3.99 -5.69
C TYR A 212 -19.60 2.57 -5.36
N GLN A 213 -20.18 1.93 -4.33
CA GLN A 213 -19.72 0.63 -3.82
C GLN A 213 -19.99 -0.53 -4.79
N TYR A 214 -21.04 -0.46 -5.61
CA TYR A 214 -21.45 -1.52 -6.54
C TYR A 214 -21.51 -2.91 -5.85
N ASP A 215 -20.95 -3.94 -6.49
CA ASP A 215 -20.96 -5.32 -5.96
C ASP A 215 -19.74 -5.61 -5.07
N MET A 216 -18.67 -4.82 -5.23
CA MET A 216 -17.41 -5.01 -4.52
C MET A 216 -16.66 -3.69 -4.36
N VAL A 217 -15.90 -3.56 -3.27
CA VAL A 217 -15.01 -2.42 -3.00
C VAL A 217 -13.58 -2.89 -2.81
N ARG A 218 -12.61 -1.98 -3.01
CA ARG A 218 -11.18 -2.27 -2.91
C ARG A 218 -10.52 -1.44 -1.81
N ALA A 219 -10.27 -2.06 -0.66
CA ALA A 219 -9.50 -1.42 0.41
C ALA A 219 -7.99 -1.51 0.13
N GLY A 220 -7.30 -0.39 0.18
CA GLY A 220 -5.86 -0.30 0.01
C GLY A 220 -5.19 0.37 1.19
N ILE A 221 -4.79 1.62 1.04
CA ILE A 221 -3.93 2.35 1.99
C ILE A 221 -4.46 2.39 3.43
N GLY A 222 -5.78 2.45 3.62
CA GLY A 222 -6.40 2.43 4.95
C GLY A 222 -6.15 1.13 5.73
N LEU A 223 -5.91 -0.01 5.07
CA LEU A 223 -5.55 -1.27 5.74
C LEU A 223 -4.24 -1.17 6.53
N TYR A 224 -3.39 -0.23 6.16
CA TYR A 224 -2.04 -0.04 6.71
C TYR A 224 -1.95 1.12 7.70
N GLY A 225 -3.10 1.78 7.99
CA GLY A 225 -3.24 2.73 9.08
C GLY A 225 -3.03 4.19 8.71
N THR A 226 -2.90 4.55 7.41
CA THR A 226 -2.84 5.95 7.01
C THR A 226 -4.10 6.72 7.39
N LEU A 227 -3.95 8.03 7.58
CA LEU A 227 -5.05 8.89 7.98
C LEU A 227 -6.17 8.87 6.93
N VAL A 228 -7.32 8.40 7.33
CA VAL A 228 -8.56 8.44 6.58
C VAL A 228 -9.58 9.16 7.46
N PRO A 229 -10.08 10.34 7.05
CA PRO A 229 -10.94 11.17 7.91
C PRO A 229 -12.16 10.42 8.47
N GLU A 230 -12.78 9.55 7.66
CA GLU A 230 -13.96 8.79 8.02
C GLU A 230 -13.73 7.73 9.14
N LEU A 231 -12.46 7.35 9.34
CA LEU A 231 -12.04 6.40 10.38
C LEU A 231 -11.01 7.00 11.34
N GLN A 232 -11.04 8.32 11.52
CA GLN A 232 -10.12 9.00 12.43
C GLN A 232 -10.14 8.38 13.83
N GLY A 233 -8.96 8.02 14.34
CA GLY A 233 -8.79 7.39 15.64
C GLY A 233 -9.14 5.90 15.71
N LYS A 234 -9.65 5.29 14.63
CA LYS A 234 -9.96 3.85 14.56
C LYS A 234 -8.88 3.03 13.88
N LEU A 235 -8.15 3.63 12.93
CA LEU A 235 -7.04 2.98 12.24
C LEU A 235 -5.73 3.20 13.01
N GLN A 236 -4.86 2.20 12.95
CA GLN A 236 -3.57 2.18 13.61
C GLN A 236 -2.47 1.97 12.57
N TYR A 237 -1.39 2.77 12.64
CA TYR A 237 -0.22 2.52 11.80
C TYR A 237 0.39 1.18 12.18
N ALA A 238 0.60 0.33 11.17
CA ALA A 238 1.08 -1.03 11.40
C ALA A 238 2.61 -1.14 11.31
N GLN A 239 3.31 -0.09 10.87
CA GLN A 239 4.78 -0.04 10.79
C GLN A 239 5.35 0.87 11.88
N THR A 240 6.45 0.38 12.51
CA THR A 240 7.30 1.20 13.39
C THR A 240 8.75 0.99 12.99
N LEU A 241 9.44 2.07 12.59
CA LEU A 241 10.86 2.06 12.30
C LEU A 241 11.62 2.55 13.53
N CYS A 242 12.46 1.70 14.09
CA CYS A 242 13.28 2.07 15.24
C CYS A 242 14.72 1.57 15.13
N ALA A 243 15.59 2.16 15.94
CA ALA A 243 16.98 1.75 16.08
C ALA A 243 17.50 2.13 17.47
N LYS A 244 18.69 1.62 17.86
CA LYS A 244 19.44 2.18 18.99
C LYS A 244 20.58 3.06 18.46
N PRO A 245 20.93 4.14 19.14
CA PRO A 245 22.11 4.92 18.82
C PRO A 245 23.38 4.06 18.82
N ILE A 246 24.35 4.44 18.00
CA ILE A 246 25.68 3.82 17.97
C ILE A 246 26.74 4.72 18.61
N ARG A 247 26.40 5.99 18.82
CA ARG A 247 27.25 6.98 19.45
C ARG A 247 26.37 8.02 20.12
N MET A 248 26.85 8.54 21.24
CA MET A 248 26.38 9.78 21.89
C MET A 248 27.58 10.60 22.25
N GLU A 249 27.55 11.89 21.92
CA GLU A 249 28.62 12.82 22.24
C GLU A 249 28.09 14.20 22.59
N CYS A 250 28.89 14.96 23.33
CA CYS A 250 28.68 16.38 23.55
C CYS A 250 29.50 17.16 22.53
N ILE A 251 28.87 18.16 21.91
CA ILE A 251 29.53 19.15 21.04
C ILE A 251 29.37 20.54 21.67
N HIS A 252 30.28 21.44 21.37
CA HIS A 252 30.26 22.80 21.93
C HIS A 252 29.51 23.78 21.02
N GLU A 253 29.13 24.91 21.60
CA GLU A 253 28.60 26.02 20.79
C GLU A 253 29.55 26.39 19.64
N GLY A 254 29.02 26.52 18.44
CA GLY A 254 29.75 26.79 17.21
C GLY A 254 30.21 25.53 16.45
N ASP A 255 30.17 24.34 17.07
CA ASP A 255 30.46 23.09 16.37
C ASP A 255 29.40 22.75 15.34
N THR A 256 29.76 21.99 14.31
CA THR A 256 28.88 21.65 13.19
C THR A 256 28.67 20.15 13.07
N VAL A 257 27.49 19.74 12.54
CA VAL A 257 27.12 18.33 12.40
C VAL A 257 26.99 17.94 10.92
N GLY A 258 27.65 16.84 10.56
CA GLY A 258 27.46 16.11 9.31
C GLY A 258 28.00 16.81 8.05
N TYR A 259 27.67 16.22 6.90
CA TYR A 259 28.11 16.71 5.58
C TYR A 259 27.55 18.10 5.27
N GLY A 260 28.41 18.95 4.72
CA GLY A 260 28.05 20.31 4.32
C GLY A 260 27.86 21.28 5.47
N ARG A 261 28.06 20.83 6.71
CA ARG A 261 27.98 21.67 7.92
C ARG A 261 26.66 22.47 7.97
N THR A 262 25.54 21.78 7.64
CA THR A 262 24.21 22.42 7.52
C THR A 262 23.53 22.65 8.85
N PHE A 263 24.09 22.17 9.94
CA PHE A 263 23.73 22.48 11.32
C PHE A 263 24.94 23.00 12.08
N THR A 264 24.72 24.07 12.85
CA THR A 264 25.69 24.62 13.79
C THR A 264 25.05 24.68 15.18
N ALA A 265 25.69 24.10 16.18
CA ALA A 265 25.23 24.13 17.56
C ALA A 265 25.20 25.57 18.10
N ARG A 266 24.06 25.96 18.68
CA ARG A 266 23.85 27.29 19.27
C ARG A 266 24.11 27.32 20.79
N ARG A 267 24.43 26.17 21.36
CA ARG A 267 24.76 25.90 22.76
C ARG A 267 25.50 24.57 22.82
N ASP A 268 26.11 24.24 23.93
CA ASP A 268 26.61 22.90 24.18
C ASP A 268 25.45 21.90 24.03
N SER A 269 25.64 20.91 23.16
CA SER A 269 24.57 20.03 22.72
C SER A 269 24.98 18.56 22.81
N ARG A 270 23.98 17.69 23.15
CA ARG A 270 24.14 16.22 23.16
C ARG A 270 23.57 15.65 21.88
N ILE A 271 24.44 15.04 21.07
CA ILE A 271 24.09 14.51 19.76
C ILE A 271 24.17 12.98 19.79
N ILE A 272 23.11 12.33 19.33
CA ILE A 272 23.11 10.89 19.05
C ILE A 272 23.32 10.62 17.55
N THR A 273 24.05 9.55 17.24
CA THR A 273 24.16 9.00 15.88
C THR A 273 23.34 7.72 15.80
N VAL A 274 22.39 7.69 14.88
CA VAL A 274 21.47 6.57 14.66
C VAL A 274 21.86 5.84 13.37
N PRO A 275 22.01 4.49 13.35
CA PRO A 275 22.51 3.73 12.21
C PRO A 275 21.40 3.48 11.15
N ILE A 276 20.80 4.55 10.67
CA ILE A 276 19.81 4.59 9.58
C ILE A 276 20.09 5.80 8.71
N GLY A 277 20.09 5.62 7.38
CA GLY A 277 20.29 6.68 6.42
C GLY A 277 19.55 6.43 5.11
N TYR A 278 19.88 7.23 4.06
CA TYR A 278 19.16 7.12 2.79
C TYR A 278 19.45 5.80 2.04
N GLY A 279 20.57 5.11 2.31
CA GLY A 279 20.84 3.76 1.81
C GLY A 279 19.92 2.69 2.41
N ASP A 280 19.29 2.99 3.54
CA ASP A 280 18.28 2.16 4.19
C ASP A 280 16.86 2.55 3.75
N GLY A 281 16.73 3.67 3.03
CA GLY A 281 15.46 4.21 2.56
C GLY A 281 14.92 5.40 3.35
N TYR A 282 15.62 5.89 4.37
CA TYR A 282 15.19 7.09 5.08
C TYR A 282 15.44 8.34 4.22
N PRO A 283 14.42 9.13 3.84
CA PRO A 283 14.57 10.16 2.83
C PRO A 283 15.56 11.27 3.22
N ARG A 284 16.57 11.53 2.35
CA ARG A 284 17.58 12.55 2.60
C ARG A 284 17.00 13.97 2.70
N ILE A 285 15.87 14.23 2.05
CA ILE A 285 15.19 15.54 2.09
C ILE A 285 14.68 15.91 3.50
N LEU A 286 14.58 14.93 4.40
CA LEU A 286 14.19 15.13 5.81
C LEU A 286 15.33 15.71 6.68
N SER A 287 16.51 15.93 6.13
CA SER A 287 17.65 16.58 6.80
C SER A 287 17.26 17.93 7.39
N ASN A 288 17.51 18.14 8.68
CA ASN A 288 17.14 19.36 9.42
C ASN A 288 15.64 19.74 9.39
N ARG A 289 14.74 18.75 9.09
CA ARG A 289 13.29 19.00 8.95
C ARG A 289 12.44 18.09 9.80
N ALA A 290 12.86 16.85 9.97
CA ALA A 290 12.11 15.85 10.73
C ALA A 290 12.68 15.68 12.13
N ASP A 291 11.89 15.07 12.98
CA ASP A 291 12.27 14.64 14.32
C ASP A 291 12.44 13.10 14.36
N VAL A 292 13.03 12.63 15.46
CA VAL A 292 12.92 11.25 15.94
C VAL A 292 12.32 11.28 17.34
N LEU A 293 11.78 10.15 17.83
CA LEU A 293 11.34 10.04 19.21
C LEU A 293 12.40 9.33 20.04
N VAL A 294 12.70 9.90 21.21
CA VAL A 294 13.61 9.32 22.20
C VAL A 294 12.97 9.52 23.57
N CYS A 295 12.83 8.47 24.35
CA CYS A 295 12.20 8.52 25.68
C CYS A 295 10.80 9.19 25.67
N GLY A 296 10.01 8.98 24.60
CA GLY A 296 8.68 9.57 24.45
C GLY A 296 8.65 11.08 24.10
N LYS A 297 9.78 11.65 23.68
CA LYS A 297 9.90 13.06 23.31
C LYS A 297 10.49 13.22 21.91
N ARG A 298 10.16 14.33 21.25
CA ARG A 298 10.71 14.66 19.93
C ARG A 298 12.13 15.23 20.08
N ALA A 299 13.04 14.71 19.24
CA ALA A 299 14.42 15.15 19.10
C ALA A 299 14.68 15.50 17.63
N PRO A 300 15.08 16.76 17.29
CA PRO A 300 15.25 17.16 15.90
C PRO A 300 16.45 16.44 15.24
N ILE A 301 16.25 16.04 13.99
CA ILE A 301 17.35 15.58 13.13
C ILE A 301 18.21 16.79 12.78
N VAL A 302 19.51 16.70 13.07
CA VAL A 302 20.47 17.77 12.87
C VAL A 302 21.54 17.38 11.87
N GLY A 303 21.84 18.27 10.95
CA GLY A 303 22.73 18.02 9.82
C GLY A 303 22.08 17.19 8.71
N ASN A 304 22.85 16.86 7.68
CA ASN A 304 22.37 16.08 6.56
C ASN A 304 22.24 14.59 6.95
N VAL A 305 21.12 13.95 6.59
CA VAL A 305 21.00 12.49 6.59
C VAL A 305 22.06 11.92 5.65
N CYS A 306 22.91 11.04 6.19
CA CYS A 306 23.98 10.37 5.47
C CYS A 306 23.48 9.07 4.79
N MET A 307 24.36 8.37 4.08
CA MET A 307 23.99 7.09 3.44
C MET A 307 23.56 6.04 4.48
N ASP A 308 24.27 5.95 5.60
CA ASP A 308 24.14 4.84 6.55
C ASP A 308 23.71 5.28 7.95
N MET A 309 23.60 6.58 8.21
CA MET A 309 23.28 7.13 9.53
C MET A 309 22.70 8.54 9.46
N LEU A 310 22.03 8.93 10.52
CA LEU A 310 21.59 10.30 10.79
C LEU A 310 21.94 10.70 12.23
N MET A 311 21.89 11.99 12.51
CA MET A 311 22.15 12.55 13.83
C MET A 311 20.94 13.28 14.35
N ALA A 312 20.70 13.21 15.66
CA ALA A 312 19.62 13.93 16.33
C ALA A 312 20.13 14.61 17.60
N ASP A 313 19.58 15.77 17.91
CA ASP A 313 19.88 16.55 19.12
C ASP A 313 18.97 16.12 20.25
N VAL A 314 19.54 15.52 21.30
CA VAL A 314 18.84 15.07 22.51
C VAL A 314 19.19 15.92 23.74
N THR A 315 19.66 17.14 23.54
CA THR A 315 20.07 18.04 24.63
C THR A 315 18.94 18.23 25.66
N ASP A 316 17.70 18.39 25.20
CA ASP A 316 16.54 18.63 26.03
C ASP A 316 15.86 17.33 26.54
N ILE A 317 16.53 16.18 26.36
CA ILE A 317 16.06 14.86 26.80
C ILE A 317 17.15 14.25 27.72
N PRO A 318 17.28 14.72 28.97
CA PRO A 318 18.38 14.32 29.84
C PRO A 318 18.41 12.82 30.14
N GLU A 319 17.27 12.13 30.09
CA GLU A 319 17.13 10.69 30.27
C GLU A 319 17.61 9.86 29.05
N ALA A 320 17.85 10.48 27.89
CA ALA A 320 18.35 9.78 26.72
C ALA A 320 19.78 9.26 26.94
N ASP A 321 20.03 8.03 26.55
CA ASP A 321 21.34 7.37 26.61
C ASP A 321 21.62 6.50 25.37
N ILE A 322 22.75 5.82 25.36
CA ILE A 322 23.18 4.97 24.25
C ILE A 322 22.31 3.73 24.06
N ASP A 323 21.58 3.31 25.07
CA ASP A 323 20.68 2.15 25.05
C ASP A 323 19.23 2.54 24.73
N SER A 324 18.90 3.82 24.68
CA SER A 324 17.57 4.34 24.41
C SER A 324 17.09 3.91 23.01
N GLU A 325 15.84 3.44 22.91
CA GLU A 325 15.21 3.21 21.61
C GLU A 325 14.90 4.56 20.95
N VAL A 326 15.33 4.70 19.69
CA VAL A 326 15.02 5.84 18.83
C VAL A 326 13.96 5.40 17.84
N VAL A 327 12.78 6.04 17.83
CA VAL A 327 11.71 5.77 16.86
C VAL A 327 11.76 6.85 15.78
N LEU A 328 11.96 6.42 14.53
CA LEU A 328 12.03 7.31 13.36
C LEU A 328 10.69 7.44 12.64
N MET A 329 9.84 6.43 12.79
CA MET A 329 8.46 6.39 12.31
C MET A 329 7.69 5.43 13.21
N GLY A 330 6.59 5.86 13.80
CA GLY A 330 5.80 5.09 14.77
C GLY A 330 5.43 5.91 16.01
N ALA A 331 5.13 5.22 17.10
CA ALA A 331 4.76 5.84 18.37
C ALA A 331 5.72 5.46 19.51
N GLN A 332 5.91 6.37 20.46
CA GLN A 332 6.66 6.13 21.69
C GLN A 332 6.05 6.98 22.81
N GLY A 333 5.42 6.36 23.81
CA GLY A 333 4.60 7.07 24.79
C GLY A 333 3.38 7.72 24.13
N ASP A 334 3.18 9.00 24.41
CA ASP A 334 2.07 9.79 23.84
C ASP A 334 2.42 10.43 22.49
N GLU A 335 3.70 10.43 22.12
CA GLU A 335 4.20 11.02 20.88
C GLU A 335 4.19 10.02 19.72
N ARG A 336 4.06 10.57 18.50
CA ARG A 336 4.10 9.79 17.27
C ARG A 336 4.72 10.58 16.12
N ILE A 337 5.42 9.85 15.23
CA ILE A 337 5.86 10.31 13.92
C ILE A 337 5.21 9.39 12.89
N THR A 338 4.29 9.93 12.08
CA THR A 338 3.49 9.13 11.17
C THR A 338 4.08 9.10 9.75
N PRO A 339 3.80 8.08 8.93
CA PRO A 339 4.12 8.12 7.51
C PRO A 339 3.54 9.35 6.81
N ASP A 340 2.37 9.84 7.23
CA ASP A 340 1.73 11.03 6.68
C ASP A 340 2.52 12.31 7.00
N GLU A 341 3.02 12.45 8.24
CA GLU A 341 3.90 13.55 8.65
C GLU A 341 5.20 13.55 7.82
N LEU A 342 5.87 12.40 7.74
CA LEU A 342 7.10 12.28 6.96
C LEU A 342 6.88 12.55 5.47
N ALA A 343 5.75 12.09 4.90
CA ALA A 343 5.38 12.34 3.53
C ALA A 343 5.15 13.84 3.27
N GLN A 344 4.45 14.52 4.16
CA GLN A 344 4.24 15.97 4.08
C GLN A 344 5.58 16.74 4.09
N LEU A 345 6.50 16.39 5.00
CA LEU A 345 7.83 17.00 5.10
C LEU A 345 8.70 16.70 3.87
N ALA A 346 8.53 15.52 3.27
CA ALA A 346 9.28 15.09 2.09
C ALA A 346 8.66 15.57 0.76
N GLY A 347 7.42 16.09 0.77
CA GLY A 347 6.69 16.48 -0.44
C GLY A 347 6.21 15.29 -1.26
N THR A 348 5.80 14.20 -0.61
CA THR A 348 5.35 12.96 -1.24
C THR A 348 4.09 12.40 -0.57
N ILE A 349 3.80 11.09 -0.76
CA ILE A 349 2.63 10.39 -0.23
C ILE A 349 3.05 9.31 0.80
N PRO A 350 2.17 8.97 1.78
CA PRO A 350 2.49 8.00 2.83
C PRO A 350 2.94 6.64 2.32
N SER A 351 2.35 6.15 1.21
CA SER A 351 2.73 4.86 0.63
C SER A 351 4.17 4.83 0.11
N GLU A 352 4.70 5.94 -0.39
CA GLU A 352 6.10 6.02 -0.82
C GLU A 352 7.04 5.92 0.40
N ILE A 353 6.71 6.59 1.49
CA ILE A 353 7.47 6.48 2.75
C ILE A 353 7.47 5.03 3.25
N MET A 354 6.29 4.39 3.34
CA MET A 354 6.18 3.02 3.84
C MET A 354 6.92 1.98 2.99
N LEU A 355 6.99 2.20 1.67
CA LEU A 355 7.65 1.31 0.71
C LEU A 355 9.13 1.60 0.50
N GLY A 356 9.60 2.78 0.92
CA GLY A 356 10.96 3.26 0.65
C GLY A 356 12.08 2.49 1.34
N PHE A 357 11.76 1.69 2.38
CA PHE A 357 12.78 1.01 3.18
C PHE A 357 13.36 -0.22 2.48
N SER A 358 14.69 -0.27 2.45
CA SER A 358 15.45 -1.33 1.78
C SER A 358 15.51 -2.61 2.65
N PRO A 359 15.86 -3.78 2.07
CA PRO A 359 16.09 -5.02 2.82
C PRO A 359 17.22 -4.95 3.84
N ARG A 360 18.01 -3.87 3.87
CA ARG A 360 19.03 -3.62 4.92
C ARG A 360 18.38 -3.39 6.29
N VAL A 361 17.11 -2.94 6.32
CA VAL A 361 16.32 -2.81 7.54
C VAL A 361 15.62 -4.14 7.80
N ARG A 362 16.00 -4.81 8.87
CA ARG A 362 15.39 -6.09 9.23
C ARG A 362 13.94 -5.90 9.65
N THR A 363 13.03 -6.61 9.02
CA THR A 363 11.62 -6.63 9.42
C THR A 363 11.38 -7.68 10.51
N VAL A 364 10.63 -7.30 11.55
CA VAL A 364 10.19 -8.17 12.64
C VAL A 364 8.68 -8.01 12.79
N ARG A 365 7.96 -9.12 12.90
CA ARG A 365 6.52 -9.09 13.17
C ARG A 365 6.29 -9.18 14.67
N GLU A 366 5.44 -8.28 15.14
CA GLU A 366 4.87 -8.33 16.49
C GLU A 366 3.53 -9.08 16.37
N GLY A 367 3.56 -10.39 16.67
CA GLY A 367 2.41 -11.27 16.59
C GLY A 367 1.29 -10.86 17.56
N LEU A 368 0.10 -11.43 17.38
CA LEU A 368 -1.03 -11.25 18.32
C LEU A 368 -0.59 -11.81 19.67
N SER A 369 -0.35 -10.95 20.66
CA SER A 369 -0.02 -11.38 22.01
C SER A 369 -1.16 -12.23 22.57
N GLY A 370 -0.94 -13.55 22.66
CA GLY A 370 -1.74 -14.49 23.42
C GLY A 370 -3.00 -15.02 22.74
N ARG A 371 -2.84 -15.72 21.62
CA ARG A 371 -3.73 -16.84 21.21
C ARG A 371 -2.89 -17.82 20.37
N ASP A 372 -2.32 -18.81 21.05
CA ASP A 372 -1.97 -20.08 20.45
C ASP A 372 -3.24 -20.87 20.11
#